data_5cdb7c33cffb20aa772b214084b989d1
#
_entry.id   5cdb7c33cffb20aa772b214084b989d1
#
_cell.length_a   1.000
_cell.length_b   1.000
_cell.length_c   1.000
_cell.angle_alpha   90.00
_cell.angle_beta   90.00
_cell.angle_gamma   90.00
#
_symmetry.space_group_name_H-M   'P 1'
#
loop_
_entity.id
_entity.type
_entity.pdbx_description
1 polymer ?
#
loop_
_entity_poly.entity_id
_entity_poly.type
_entity_poly.pdbx_seq_one_letter_code
_entity_poly.pdbx_strand_id
1 'polypeptide(L)'
;SHFPVTPELPYDYNMDALDSSWQGYFRTFLANRDYDLDISAQTLMKNLRKAYKLPAEWTQEQIYKVISIRYELELRSVPDVGMENYTLATVVSAEDLAAVMELGVPGVIVESGTVREYNTAYAAHLLGELGKLGPDEVDEYLAKGYAMNALVGKSGIEQAFEEYLHGTSGTKYTTVSRSGEVLDQYYTTLPQPGNNVELTIDISLQAVAEDALEKVILDLRENGVGRKKEGKDAEGGAVVVQQCKTGEILACASYPTYNLSTYRNTVAGYNELLEDPYRPFFNRAILAPYPPGSIYKMVTAIAIVDDGGIDPGFIIEDEGLYTRFKSFQPKCHIWSKATGATHGKINLMEAIAYSCNYYFFEAGWQTYNKFRAEAVNPFDTVAKALGLGEPTGVELPEERGTRANAEEKAAQFEGDEAGWYDADVLQAVIG
;
A
#
# COMPACT_ATOMS: atom_id res chain seq x y z
N SER A 1 -19.04 14.00 12.41
CA SER A 1 -20.49 14.06 12.13
C SER A 1 -20.75 13.88 10.66
N HIS A 2 -21.77 13.11 10.31
CA HIS A 2 -22.25 12.93 8.92
C HIS A 2 -23.29 13.99 8.53
N PHE A 3 -23.36 15.09 9.28
CA PHE A 3 -24.24 16.20 8.95
C PHE A 3 -23.68 16.96 7.74
N PRO A 4 -24.40 17.00 6.59
CA PRO A 4 -23.82 17.44 5.32
C PRO A 4 -23.81 18.95 5.12
N VAL A 5 -23.90 19.74 6.18
CA VAL A 5 -23.85 21.20 6.11
C VAL A 5 -22.49 21.70 6.58
N THR A 6 -21.91 22.66 5.87
CA THR A 6 -20.63 23.28 6.26
C THR A 6 -20.76 24.09 7.55
N PRO A 7 -19.72 24.11 8.42
CA PRO A 7 -19.76 24.89 9.66
C PRO A 7 -19.60 26.39 9.44
N GLU A 8 -19.05 26.84 8.31
CA GLU A 8 -18.78 28.23 7.96
C GLU A 8 -20.01 28.90 7.30
N LEU A 9 -20.05 30.21 7.39
CA LEU A 9 -21.08 31.04 6.70
C LEU A 9 -20.55 31.56 5.35
N PRO A 10 -21.39 31.56 4.31
CA PRO A 10 -22.75 31.04 4.28
C PRO A 10 -22.79 29.51 4.34
N TYR A 11 -23.73 28.94 5.10
CA TYR A 11 -23.94 27.50 5.13
C TYR A 11 -24.20 26.95 3.74
N ASP A 12 -23.49 25.89 3.37
CA ASP A 12 -23.67 25.16 2.12
C ASP A 12 -23.68 23.66 2.36
N TYR A 13 -24.07 22.87 1.38
CA TYR A 13 -24.00 21.42 1.46
C TYR A 13 -22.64 20.92 1.01
N ASN A 14 -22.12 19.97 1.77
CA ASN A 14 -20.95 19.15 1.41
C ASN A 14 -21.38 17.68 1.26
N MET A 15 -22.21 17.40 0.27
CA MET A 15 -22.72 16.06 0.03
C MET A 15 -21.66 15.08 -0.46
N ASP A 16 -20.64 15.58 -1.16
CA ASP A 16 -19.53 14.77 -1.70
C ASP A 16 -18.64 14.20 -0.60
N ALA A 17 -18.69 14.74 0.60
CA ALA A 17 -18.01 14.19 1.77
C ALA A 17 -18.71 12.97 2.38
N LEU A 18 -19.90 12.60 1.89
CA LEU A 18 -20.68 11.47 2.36
C LEU A 18 -20.75 10.37 1.31
N ASP A 19 -20.64 9.13 1.74
CA ASP A 19 -20.97 8.00 0.88
C ASP A 19 -22.48 7.95 0.53
N SER A 20 -22.84 7.09 -0.42
CA SER A 20 -24.21 6.97 -0.92
C SER A 20 -25.23 6.60 0.16
N SER A 21 -24.85 5.84 1.18
CA SER A 21 -25.70 5.42 2.29
C SER A 21 -26.05 6.61 3.16
N TRP A 22 -25.03 7.39 3.56
CA TRP A 22 -25.24 8.60 4.37
C TRP A 22 -26.01 9.70 3.62
N GLN A 23 -25.81 9.82 2.31
CA GLN A 23 -26.65 10.69 1.48
C GLN A 23 -28.11 10.21 1.48
N GLY A 24 -28.34 8.91 1.44
CA GLY A 24 -29.68 8.30 1.58
C GLY A 24 -30.32 8.59 2.94
N TYR A 25 -29.57 8.44 4.02
CA TYR A 25 -30.03 8.73 5.38
C TYR A 25 -30.34 10.22 5.57
N PHE A 26 -29.57 11.12 4.98
CA PHE A 26 -29.89 12.54 5.00
C PHE A 26 -31.23 12.85 4.30
N ARG A 27 -31.48 12.24 3.15
CA ARG A 27 -32.80 12.39 2.47
C ARG A 27 -33.94 11.86 3.35
N THR A 28 -33.74 10.73 4.01
CA THR A 28 -34.72 10.17 4.97
C THR A 28 -34.95 11.13 6.16
N PHE A 29 -33.89 11.75 6.68
CA PHE A 29 -34.01 12.75 7.73
C PHE A 29 -34.84 13.96 7.30
N LEU A 30 -34.64 14.47 6.08
CA LEU A 30 -35.47 15.58 5.54
C LEU A 30 -36.93 15.16 5.40
N ALA A 31 -37.18 13.98 4.83
CA ALA A 31 -38.53 13.44 4.64
C ALA A 31 -39.25 13.22 5.96
N ASN A 32 -38.60 12.67 6.98
CA ASN A 32 -39.19 12.45 8.31
C ASN A 32 -39.56 13.75 9.05
N ARG A 33 -39.06 14.90 8.58
CA ARG A 33 -39.35 16.22 9.11
C ARG A 33 -40.24 17.05 8.20
N ASP A 34 -40.77 16.47 7.15
CA ASP A 34 -41.59 17.14 6.12
C ASP A 34 -40.84 18.33 5.48
N TYR A 35 -39.52 18.20 5.29
CA TYR A 35 -38.73 19.20 4.57
C TYR A 35 -38.61 18.82 3.10
N ASP A 36 -38.61 19.82 2.21
CA ASP A 36 -38.35 19.60 0.79
C ASP A 36 -36.92 19.04 0.59
N LEU A 37 -36.75 18.10 -0.35
CA LEU A 37 -35.44 17.49 -0.62
C LEU A 37 -34.42 18.47 -1.25
N ASP A 38 -34.90 19.59 -1.78
CA ASP A 38 -34.13 20.68 -2.36
C ASP A 38 -34.00 21.91 -1.43
N ILE A 39 -34.36 21.75 -0.15
CA ILE A 39 -34.21 22.81 0.85
C ILE A 39 -32.75 23.31 0.89
N SER A 40 -32.54 24.63 0.88
CA SER A 40 -31.20 25.18 1.01
C SER A 40 -30.61 24.94 2.40
N ALA A 41 -29.27 24.75 2.50
CA ALA A 41 -28.58 24.55 3.77
C ALA A 41 -28.86 25.66 4.79
N GLN A 42 -28.94 26.91 4.33
CA GLN A 42 -29.29 28.07 5.18
C GLN A 42 -30.71 27.96 5.75
N THR A 43 -31.67 27.54 4.91
CA THR A 43 -33.07 27.38 5.34
C THR A 43 -33.19 26.20 6.30
N LEU A 44 -32.49 25.08 6.01
CA LEU A 44 -32.43 23.92 6.89
C LEU A 44 -31.89 24.29 8.27
N MET A 45 -30.76 24.98 8.33
CA MET A 45 -30.14 25.42 9.61
C MET A 45 -31.06 26.32 10.40
N LYS A 46 -31.75 27.25 9.73
CA LYS A 46 -32.76 28.13 10.36
C LYS A 46 -33.93 27.33 10.94
N ASN A 47 -34.44 26.38 10.19
CA ASN A 47 -35.58 25.54 10.62
C ASN A 47 -35.17 24.62 11.78
N LEU A 48 -34.00 24.00 11.72
CA LEU A 48 -33.46 23.13 12.79
C LEU A 48 -33.20 23.95 14.07
N ARG A 49 -32.63 25.16 13.95
CA ARG A 49 -32.48 26.06 15.11
C ARG A 49 -33.80 26.30 15.81
N LYS A 50 -34.86 26.58 15.04
CA LYS A 50 -36.22 26.81 15.57
C LYS A 50 -36.80 25.52 16.17
N ALA A 51 -36.68 24.40 15.47
CA ALA A 51 -37.22 23.11 15.91
C ALA A 51 -36.59 22.65 17.23
N TYR A 52 -35.28 22.86 17.37
CA TYR A 52 -34.53 22.51 18.58
C TYR A 52 -34.59 23.56 19.69
N LYS A 53 -35.30 24.71 19.44
CA LYS A 53 -35.47 25.81 20.38
C LYS A 53 -34.13 26.34 20.92
N LEU A 54 -33.12 26.48 20.03
CA LEU A 54 -31.79 26.93 20.44
C LEU A 54 -31.81 28.43 20.76
N PRO A 55 -31.13 28.86 21.84
CA PRO A 55 -31.11 30.23 22.30
C PRO A 55 -30.64 31.23 21.23
N ALA A 56 -31.19 32.47 21.29
CA ALA A 56 -30.86 33.50 20.32
C ALA A 56 -29.44 34.05 20.49
N GLU A 57 -28.90 33.98 21.70
CA GLU A 57 -27.59 34.46 22.11
C GLU A 57 -26.42 33.51 21.73
N TRP A 58 -26.72 32.28 21.33
CA TRP A 58 -25.69 31.35 20.96
C TRP A 58 -24.96 31.72 19.68
N THR A 59 -23.64 31.51 19.68
CA THR A 59 -22.80 31.69 18.49
C THR A 59 -23.17 30.71 17.39
N GLN A 60 -22.79 31.01 16.17
CA GLN A 60 -23.02 30.14 15.01
C GLN A 60 -22.35 28.77 15.22
N GLU A 61 -21.16 28.78 15.78
CA GLU A 61 -20.42 27.56 16.11
C GLU A 61 -21.16 26.67 17.12
N GLN A 62 -21.67 27.25 18.19
CA GLN A 62 -22.49 26.54 19.19
C GLN A 62 -23.74 25.92 18.57
N ILE A 63 -24.44 26.74 17.74
CA ILE A 63 -25.63 26.28 17.01
C ILE A 63 -25.32 25.12 16.10
N TYR A 64 -24.26 25.23 15.31
CA TYR A 64 -23.83 24.19 14.38
C TYR A 64 -23.49 22.88 15.13
N LYS A 65 -22.67 22.95 16.18
CA LYS A 65 -22.29 21.79 17.01
C LYS A 65 -23.51 21.05 17.57
N VAL A 66 -24.47 21.79 18.11
CA VAL A 66 -25.68 21.18 18.69
C VAL A 66 -26.58 20.59 17.61
N ILE A 67 -26.75 21.27 16.48
CA ILE A 67 -27.56 20.75 15.37
C ILE A 67 -26.93 19.48 14.81
N SER A 68 -25.63 19.47 14.58
CA SER A 68 -24.93 18.30 14.04
C SER A 68 -24.99 17.08 14.97
N ILE A 69 -24.85 17.28 16.28
CA ILE A 69 -25.01 16.19 17.27
C ILE A 69 -26.45 15.66 17.28
N ARG A 70 -27.46 16.55 17.32
CA ARG A 70 -28.86 16.14 17.31
C ARG A 70 -29.27 15.42 16.05
N TYR A 71 -28.75 15.85 14.89
CA TYR A 71 -28.92 15.15 13.62
C TYR A 71 -28.41 13.71 13.71
N GLU A 72 -27.19 13.50 14.22
CA GLU A 72 -26.63 12.17 14.40
C GLU A 72 -27.46 11.28 15.34
N LEU A 73 -27.93 11.84 16.45
CA LEU A 73 -28.75 11.08 17.39
C LEU A 73 -30.13 10.73 16.80
N GLU A 74 -30.73 11.63 16.03
CA GLU A 74 -32.01 11.37 15.38
C GLU A 74 -31.88 10.33 14.28
N LEU A 75 -30.81 10.35 13.49
CA LEU A 75 -30.57 9.32 12.48
C LEU A 75 -30.47 7.93 13.11
N ARG A 76 -29.73 7.80 14.22
CA ARG A 76 -29.57 6.53 14.93
C ARG A 76 -30.82 6.03 15.62
N SER A 77 -31.84 6.86 15.76
CA SER A 77 -33.16 6.45 16.24
C SER A 77 -34.02 5.80 15.14
N VAL A 78 -33.58 5.86 13.87
CA VAL A 78 -34.26 5.21 12.74
C VAL A 78 -33.76 3.75 12.66
N PRO A 79 -34.69 2.75 12.62
CA PRO A 79 -34.31 1.33 12.68
C PRO A 79 -33.33 0.87 11.61
N ASP A 80 -33.38 1.47 10.41
CA ASP A 80 -32.58 1.07 9.26
C ASP A 80 -31.10 1.60 9.30
N VAL A 81 -30.80 2.52 10.21
CA VAL A 81 -29.45 3.12 10.30
C VAL A 81 -28.51 2.32 11.21
N GLY A 82 -29.06 1.40 11.98
CA GLY A 82 -28.29 0.65 12.99
C GLY A 82 -28.01 1.48 14.25
N MET A 83 -28.24 0.86 15.41
CA MET A 83 -28.22 1.53 16.72
C MET A 83 -26.84 1.49 17.39
N GLU A 84 -25.79 1.88 16.68
CA GLU A 84 -24.50 2.09 17.34
C GLU A 84 -24.52 3.42 18.12
N ASN A 85 -23.89 3.42 19.30
CA ASN A 85 -23.71 4.63 20.08
C ASN A 85 -22.98 5.69 19.25
N TYR A 86 -23.43 6.93 19.32
CA TYR A 86 -22.72 8.03 18.68
C TYR A 86 -21.51 8.43 19.52
N THR A 87 -20.32 8.28 19.00
CA THR A 87 -19.10 8.73 19.65
C THR A 87 -18.97 10.23 19.54
N LEU A 88 -19.15 10.94 20.66
CA LEU A 88 -19.03 12.40 20.72
C LEU A 88 -17.58 12.87 20.61
N ALA A 89 -16.69 12.19 21.30
CA ALA A 89 -15.27 12.49 21.32
C ALA A 89 -14.45 11.23 21.59
N THR A 90 -13.25 11.17 21.05
CA THR A 90 -12.21 10.16 21.34
C THR A 90 -11.01 10.88 21.96
N VAL A 91 -10.21 10.16 22.74
CA VAL A 91 -8.98 10.70 23.39
C VAL A 91 -9.29 11.94 24.21
N VAL A 92 -10.23 11.80 25.16
CA VAL A 92 -10.68 12.90 26.02
C VAL A 92 -9.69 13.08 27.19
N SER A 93 -9.36 14.33 27.51
CA SER A 93 -8.51 14.62 28.67
C SER A 93 -9.18 14.21 29.99
N ALA A 94 -8.38 13.94 31.02
CA ALA A 94 -8.91 13.61 32.33
C ALA A 94 -9.76 14.75 32.94
N GLU A 95 -9.44 16.00 32.60
CA GLU A 95 -10.16 17.20 33.02
C GLU A 95 -11.54 17.29 32.35
N ASP A 96 -11.59 17.12 31.02
CA ASP A 96 -12.85 17.12 30.27
C ASP A 96 -13.75 15.95 30.66
N LEU A 97 -13.12 14.78 30.89
CA LEU A 97 -13.81 13.59 31.37
C LEU A 97 -14.48 13.83 32.73
N ALA A 98 -13.74 14.41 33.68
CA ALA A 98 -14.30 14.75 34.99
C ALA A 98 -15.46 15.74 34.87
N ALA A 99 -15.31 16.77 34.02
CA ALA A 99 -16.37 17.77 33.78
C ALA A 99 -17.64 17.13 33.17
N VAL A 100 -17.49 16.21 32.21
CA VAL A 100 -18.62 15.49 31.60
C VAL A 100 -19.31 14.58 32.62
N MET A 101 -18.54 13.89 33.47
CA MET A 101 -19.10 13.02 34.51
C MET A 101 -19.82 13.82 35.61
N GLU A 102 -19.29 14.99 36.00
CA GLU A 102 -19.96 15.89 36.98
C GLU A 102 -21.29 16.42 36.45
N LEU A 103 -21.43 16.67 35.16
CA LEU A 103 -22.66 17.09 34.54
C LEU A 103 -23.80 16.07 34.64
N GLY A 104 -23.46 14.77 34.81
CA GLY A 104 -24.43 13.70 34.96
C GLY A 104 -25.47 13.61 33.84
N VAL A 105 -25.08 13.88 32.59
CA VAL A 105 -26.01 13.94 31.45
C VAL A 105 -26.53 12.54 31.14
N PRO A 106 -27.83 12.28 31.24
CA PRO A 106 -28.40 10.97 30.94
C PRO A 106 -28.11 10.57 29.49
N GLY A 107 -27.69 9.31 29.29
CA GLY A 107 -27.37 8.76 27.97
C GLY A 107 -25.94 9.05 27.49
N VAL A 108 -25.13 9.81 28.25
CA VAL A 108 -23.68 9.92 27.98
C VAL A 108 -22.96 8.79 28.69
N ILE A 109 -22.28 7.96 27.90
CA ILE A 109 -21.52 6.81 28.39
C ILE A 109 -20.03 7.10 28.15
N VAL A 110 -19.22 6.86 29.17
CA VAL A 110 -17.76 6.93 29.08
C VAL A 110 -17.23 5.50 28.97
N GLU A 111 -16.48 5.24 27.93
CA GLU A 111 -15.84 3.94 27.71
C GLU A 111 -14.34 4.13 27.56
N SER A 112 -13.57 3.21 28.12
CA SER A 112 -12.15 3.08 27.80
C SER A 112 -12.00 2.24 26.55
N GLY A 113 -11.25 2.73 25.61
CA GLY A 113 -10.93 2.03 24.36
C GLY A 113 -9.45 2.09 24.06
N THR A 114 -9.02 1.31 23.08
CA THR A 114 -7.67 1.40 22.52
C THR A 114 -7.71 2.23 21.26
N VAL A 115 -6.70 3.07 21.08
CA VAL A 115 -6.49 3.87 19.88
C VAL A 115 -5.17 3.45 19.27
N ARG A 116 -5.14 3.19 17.96
CA ARG A 116 -3.89 2.97 17.25
C ARG A 116 -3.20 4.30 17.01
N GLU A 117 -1.98 4.43 17.52
CA GLU A 117 -1.11 5.58 17.30
C GLU A 117 0.12 5.14 16.50
N TYR A 118 0.46 5.91 15.49
CA TYR A 118 1.68 5.72 14.72
C TYR A 118 2.69 6.78 15.13
N ASN A 119 3.72 6.37 15.87
CA ASN A 119 4.75 7.26 16.41
C ASN A 119 5.86 7.58 15.39
N THR A 120 5.61 7.31 14.12
CA THR A 120 6.52 7.60 13.00
C THR A 120 5.72 8.08 11.79
N ALA A 121 6.34 8.94 10.98
CA ALA A 121 5.82 9.34 9.66
C ALA A 121 6.28 8.38 8.54
N TYR A 122 7.19 7.48 8.85
CA TYR A 122 7.83 6.54 7.92
C TYR A 122 7.27 5.12 8.06
N ALA A 123 7.69 4.24 7.16
CA ALA A 123 7.34 2.82 7.14
C ALA A 123 5.84 2.53 6.92
N ALA A 124 5.10 3.42 6.26
CA ALA A 124 3.66 3.26 6.08
C ALA A 124 3.28 1.93 5.41
N HIS A 125 3.97 1.56 4.34
CA HIS A 125 3.72 0.30 3.63
C HIS A 125 4.06 -0.95 4.44
N LEU A 126 5.02 -0.85 5.36
CA LEU A 126 5.41 -1.97 6.22
C LEU A 126 4.45 -2.12 7.39
N LEU A 127 4.19 -1.04 8.12
CA LEU A 127 3.30 -1.06 9.27
C LEU A 127 1.88 -1.45 8.86
N GLY A 128 1.41 -0.86 7.77
CA GLY A 128 0.05 -1.11 7.30
C GLY A 128 -1.00 -0.38 8.14
N GLU A 129 -2.24 -0.74 7.91
CA GLU A 129 -3.39 -0.05 8.49
C GLU A 129 -4.43 -1.00 9.06
N LEU A 130 -5.23 -0.48 10.00
CA LEU A 130 -6.43 -1.11 10.51
C LEU A 130 -7.67 -0.61 9.76
N GLY A 131 -8.64 -1.48 9.57
CA GLY A 131 -9.94 -1.15 8.98
C GLY A 131 -11.06 -2.00 9.52
N LYS A 132 -12.32 -1.60 9.27
CA LYS A 132 -13.49 -2.41 9.58
C LYS A 132 -13.52 -3.65 8.69
N LEU A 133 -14.19 -4.70 9.14
CA LEU A 133 -14.46 -5.89 8.35
C LEU A 133 -15.24 -5.53 7.09
N GLY A 134 -14.75 -5.96 5.93
CA GLY A 134 -15.50 -5.90 4.68
C GLY A 134 -16.56 -7.01 4.62
N PRO A 135 -17.59 -6.87 3.77
CA PRO A 135 -18.65 -7.87 3.64
C PRO A 135 -18.14 -9.30 3.38
N ASP A 136 -17.06 -9.42 2.61
CA ASP A 136 -16.47 -10.71 2.22
C ASP A 136 -15.61 -11.34 3.32
N GLU A 137 -15.23 -10.58 4.34
CA GLU A 137 -14.37 -11.01 5.46
C GLU A 137 -15.17 -11.38 6.72
N VAL A 138 -16.40 -10.85 6.83
CA VAL A 138 -17.23 -10.95 8.06
C VAL A 138 -17.38 -12.38 8.53
N ASP A 139 -17.76 -13.31 7.64
CA ASP A 139 -18.01 -14.70 8.03
C ASP A 139 -16.75 -15.40 8.56
N GLU A 140 -15.60 -15.15 7.95
CA GLU A 140 -14.32 -15.71 8.36
C GLU A 140 -13.93 -15.20 9.76
N TYR A 141 -13.98 -13.89 9.97
CA TYR A 141 -13.57 -13.29 11.25
C TYR A 141 -14.56 -13.59 12.38
N LEU A 142 -15.87 -13.67 12.10
CA LEU A 142 -16.86 -14.13 13.07
C LEU A 142 -16.59 -15.58 13.49
N ALA A 143 -16.21 -16.46 12.55
CA ALA A 143 -15.85 -17.84 12.86
C ALA A 143 -14.59 -17.94 13.76
N LYS A 144 -13.68 -16.96 13.65
CA LYS A 144 -12.50 -16.80 14.52
C LYS A 144 -12.83 -16.14 15.89
N GLY A 145 -14.10 -15.73 16.10
CA GLY A 145 -14.55 -15.12 17.37
C GLY A 145 -14.42 -13.61 17.45
N TYR A 146 -14.17 -12.94 16.32
CA TYR A 146 -14.13 -11.47 16.28
C TYR A 146 -15.55 -10.88 16.35
N ALA A 147 -15.66 -9.67 16.85
CA ALA A 147 -16.92 -8.93 16.79
C ALA A 147 -17.19 -8.39 15.39
N MET A 148 -18.46 -8.25 15.01
CA MET A 148 -18.84 -7.73 13.69
C MET A 148 -18.27 -6.31 13.38
N ASN A 149 -18.05 -5.52 14.40
CA ASN A 149 -17.48 -4.18 14.33
C ASN A 149 -15.98 -4.13 14.65
N ALA A 150 -15.30 -5.27 14.66
CA ALA A 150 -13.87 -5.33 14.93
C ALA A 150 -13.07 -4.51 13.91
N LEU A 151 -11.99 -3.89 14.38
CA LEU A 151 -10.95 -3.35 13.53
C LEU A 151 -9.90 -4.43 13.35
N VAL A 152 -9.53 -4.71 12.11
CA VAL A 152 -8.55 -5.73 11.75
C VAL A 152 -7.49 -5.15 10.82
N GLY A 153 -6.33 -5.79 10.76
CA GLY A 153 -5.26 -5.41 9.83
C GLY A 153 -5.70 -5.55 8.38
N LYS A 154 -5.46 -4.52 7.57
CA LYS A 154 -5.83 -4.48 6.14
C LYS A 154 -4.62 -4.56 5.22
N SER A 155 -3.46 -4.23 5.73
CA SER A 155 -2.20 -4.28 4.98
C SER A 155 -1.02 -4.39 5.93
N GLY A 156 0.17 -4.66 5.37
CA GLY A 156 1.43 -4.66 6.08
C GLY A 156 1.47 -5.61 7.29
N ILE A 157 2.21 -5.22 8.30
CA ILE A 157 2.38 -5.96 9.56
C ILE A 157 1.05 -6.10 10.32
N GLU A 158 0.20 -5.08 10.29
CA GLU A 158 -1.13 -5.16 10.92
C GLU A 158 -1.94 -6.33 10.36
N GLN A 159 -1.89 -6.58 9.05
CA GLN A 159 -2.57 -7.70 8.41
C GLN A 159 -1.84 -9.03 8.62
N ALA A 160 -0.54 -9.05 8.37
CA ALA A 160 0.24 -10.30 8.41
C ALA A 160 0.31 -10.90 9.81
N PHE A 161 0.30 -10.06 10.83
CA PHE A 161 0.37 -10.47 12.24
C PHE A 161 -0.92 -10.22 13.03
N GLU A 162 -2.06 -10.07 12.34
CA GLU A 162 -3.37 -9.81 12.96
C GLU A 162 -3.65 -10.77 14.14
N GLU A 163 -3.43 -12.07 13.96
CA GLU A 163 -3.69 -13.07 15.01
C GLU A 163 -2.82 -12.90 16.27
N TYR A 164 -1.63 -12.29 16.12
CA TYR A 164 -0.74 -12.00 17.24
C TYR A 164 -1.03 -10.64 17.87
N LEU A 165 -1.37 -9.65 17.06
CA LEU A 165 -1.61 -8.28 17.47
C LEU A 165 -3.01 -8.07 18.05
N HIS A 166 -3.98 -8.87 17.60
CA HIS A 166 -5.35 -8.79 18.05
C HIS A 166 -5.48 -9.37 19.46
N GLY A 167 -6.03 -8.57 20.36
CA GLY A 167 -6.32 -9.05 21.72
C GLY A 167 -7.60 -9.86 21.78
N THR A 168 -8.03 -10.21 22.97
CA THR A 168 -9.32 -10.84 23.20
C THR A 168 -10.28 -9.82 23.79
N SER A 169 -11.43 -9.65 23.14
CA SER A 169 -12.47 -8.73 23.60
C SER A 169 -13.06 -9.17 24.94
N GLY A 170 -13.26 -8.23 25.84
CA GLY A 170 -13.97 -8.45 27.08
C GLY A 170 -15.49 -8.34 26.88
N THR A 171 -16.23 -8.87 27.84
CA THR A 171 -17.69 -8.70 27.91
C THR A 171 -18.05 -7.90 29.15
N LYS A 172 -18.72 -6.78 28.94
CA LYS A 172 -19.16 -5.86 29.98
C LYS A 172 -20.68 -5.81 30.01
N TYR A 173 -21.25 -6.06 31.18
CA TYR A 173 -22.67 -5.84 31.41
C TYR A 173 -22.92 -4.45 31.98
N THR A 174 -23.88 -3.75 31.39
CA THR A 174 -24.32 -2.42 31.84
C THR A 174 -25.83 -2.47 32.04
N THR A 175 -26.28 -2.20 33.26
CA THR A 175 -27.70 -2.05 33.60
C THR A 175 -28.05 -0.56 33.56
N VAL A 176 -29.05 -0.22 32.75
CA VAL A 176 -29.52 1.18 32.65
C VAL A 176 -30.95 1.33 33.12
N SER A 177 -31.27 2.48 33.72
CA SER A 177 -32.65 2.87 34.07
C SER A 177 -33.47 3.15 32.82
N ARG A 178 -34.79 3.31 32.95
CA ARG A 178 -35.65 3.74 31.83
C ARG A 178 -35.32 5.15 31.31
N SER A 179 -34.62 5.94 32.11
CA SER A 179 -34.14 7.28 31.73
C SER A 179 -32.75 7.27 31.08
N GLY A 180 -32.13 6.10 30.92
CA GLY A 180 -30.78 5.97 30.34
C GLY A 180 -29.63 6.14 31.35
N GLU A 181 -29.92 6.23 32.66
CA GLU A 181 -28.90 6.32 33.70
C GLU A 181 -28.29 4.96 33.96
N VAL A 182 -26.95 4.87 34.01
CA VAL A 182 -26.22 3.65 34.32
C VAL A 182 -26.38 3.34 35.83
N LEU A 183 -27.05 2.24 36.12
CA LEU A 183 -27.30 1.80 37.48
C LEU A 183 -26.21 0.90 38.02
N ASP A 184 -25.65 0.06 37.14
CA ASP A 184 -24.59 -0.89 37.51
C ASP A 184 -23.82 -1.30 36.24
N GLN A 185 -22.54 -1.59 36.39
CA GLN A 185 -21.71 -2.16 35.30
C GLN A 185 -20.59 -3.01 35.85
N TYR A 186 -20.36 -4.16 35.24
CA TYR A 186 -19.29 -5.06 35.60
C TYR A 186 -18.81 -5.88 34.39
N TYR A 187 -17.54 -6.31 34.41
CA TYR A 187 -17.01 -7.20 33.40
C TYR A 187 -17.26 -8.65 33.81
N THR A 188 -17.83 -9.45 32.90
CA THR A 188 -17.89 -10.92 33.03
C THR A 188 -16.64 -11.56 32.46
N THR A 189 -16.04 -10.92 31.45
CA THR A 189 -14.75 -11.31 30.87
C THR A 189 -13.92 -10.03 30.71
N LEU A 190 -12.72 -10.01 31.27
CA LEU A 190 -11.81 -8.89 31.08
C LEU A 190 -11.17 -8.96 29.69
N PRO A 191 -11.04 -7.80 28.99
CA PRO A 191 -10.29 -7.76 27.75
C PRO A 191 -8.82 -8.10 28.01
N GLN A 192 -8.20 -8.79 27.05
CA GLN A 192 -6.77 -9.11 27.07
C GLN A 192 -6.10 -8.42 25.89
N PRO A 193 -4.98 -7.71 26.09
CA PRO A 193 -4.23 -7.13 24.98
C PRO A 193 -3.62 -8.22 24.10
N GLY A 194 -3.38 -7.90 22.85
CA GLY A 194 -2.59 -8.72 21.94
C GLY A 194 -1.10 -8.72 22.29
N ASN A 195 -0.34 -9.46 21.54
CA ASN A 195 1.11 -9.55 21.71
C ASN A 195 1.84 -8.40 21.02
N ASN A 196 3.12 -8.23 21.34
CA ASN A 196 4.01 -7.31 20.62
C ASN A 196 4.68 -8.05 19.47
N VAL A 197 4.90 -7.33 18.37
CA VAL A 197 5.72 -7.77 17.23
C VAL A 197 6.94 -6.84 17.16
N GLU A 198 8.14 -7.42 17.22
CA GLU A 198 9.40 -6.72 17.05
C GLU A 198 9.93 -6.98 15.64
N LEU A 199 10.24 -5.90 14.91
CA LEU A 199 10.72 -5.96 13.54
C LEU A 199 12.24 -5.78 13.49
N THR A 200 12.87 -6.30 12.46
CA THR A 200 14.29 -6.06 12.17
C THR A 200 14.57 -4.67 11.59
N ILE A 201 13.53 -3.90 11.31
CA ILE A 201 13.61 -2.57 10.70
C ILE A 201 14.28 -1.57 11.65
N ASP A 202 15.35 -0.94 11.18
CA ASP A 202 15.90 0.26 11.80
C ASP A 202 15.14 1.48 11.26
N ILE A 203 14.34 2.10 12.12
CA ILE A 203 13.47 3.21 11.71
C ILE A 203 14.25 4.44 11.22
N SER A 204 15.47 4.64 11.72
CA SER A 204 16.32 5.73 11.26
C SER A 204 16.86 5.47 9.85
N LEU A 205 17.24 4.22 9.58
CA LEU A 205 17.66 3.80 8.25
C LEU A 205 16.49 3.80 7.26
N GLN A 206 15.31 3.38 7.71
CA GLN A 206 14.07 3.45 6.93
C GLN A 206 13.76 4.90 6.50
N ALA A 207 13.83 5.85 7.44
CA ALA A 207 13.62 7.26 7.16
C ALA A 207 14.59 7.79 6.09
N VAL A 208 15.87 7.47 6.23
CA VAL A 208 16.90 7.88 5.25
C VAL A 208 16.63 7.25 3.87
N ALA A 209 16.18 5.98 3.84
CA ALA A 209 15.86 5.29 2.58
C ALA A 209 14.64 5.93 1.88
N GLU A 210 13.57 6.24 2.61
CA GLU A 210 12.38 6.89 2.06
C GLU A 210 12.70 8.31 1.54
N ASP A 211 13.37 9.15 2.35
CA ASP A 211 13.73 10.51 1.97
C ASP A 211 14.66 10.55 0.75
N ALA A 212 15.64 9.63 0.70
CA ALA A 212 16.55 9.53 -0.42
C ALA A 212 15.83 9.07 -1.71
N LEU A 213 14.93 8.10 -1.59
CA LEU A 213 14.14 7.59 -2.70
C LEU A 213 13.22 8.66 -3.27
N GLU A 214 12.46 9.36 -2.42
CA GLU A 214 11.62 10.48 -2.82
C GLU A 214 12.43 11.54 -3.57
N LYS A 215 13.53 11.98 -2.97
CA LYS A 215 14.39 12.99 -3.57
C LYS A 215 14.91 12.60 -4.95
N VAL A 216 15.33 11.34 -5.12
CA VAL A 216 15.84 10.85 -6.41
C VAL A 216 14.71 10.80 -7.45
N ILE A 217 13.54 10.30 -7.11
CA ILE A 217 12.41 10.22 -8.06
C ILE A 217 11.95 11.62 -8.47
N LEU A 218 11.85 12.55 -7.53
CA LEU A 218 11.47 13.93 -7.84
C LEU A 218 12.51 14.63 -8.70
N ASP A 219 13.81 14.43 -8.44
CA ASP A 219 14.89 14.97 -9.28
C ASP A 219 14.86 14.38 -10.69
N LEU A 220 14.61 13.07 -10.83
CA LEU A 220 14.44 12.42 -12.12
C LEU A 220 13.28 13.02 -12.92
N ARG A 221 12.14 13.22 -12.30
CA ARG A 221 10.95 13.83 -12.93
C ARG A 221 11.23 15.26 -13.40
N GLU A 222 11.94 16.03 -12.60
CA GLU A 222 12.26 17.42 -12.91
C GLU A 222 13.36 17.55 -13.97
N ASN A 223 14.50 16.91 -13.75
CA ASN A 223 15.73 17.13 -14.49
C ASN A 223 16.03 16.05 -15.52
N GLY A 224 15.62 14.80 -15.29
CA GLY A 224 16.03 13.62 -16.05
C GLY A 224 17.51 13.31 -15.91
N VAL A 225 17.97 12.24 -16.54
CA VAL A 225 19.37 11.79 -16.52
C VAL A 225 20.01 11.93 -17.90
N GLY A 226 21.25 12.35 -17.90
CA GLY A 226 22.08 12.44 -19.11
C GLY A 226 21.61 13.50 -20.10
N ARG A 227 22.21 13.45 -21.30
CA ARG A 227 21.94 14.46 -22.36
C ARG A 227 20.52 14.37 -22.91
N LYS A 228 19.90 13.19 -22.86
CA LYS A 228 18.54 12.96 -23.36
C LYS A 228 17.46 13.23 -22.33
N LYS A 229 17.85 13.53 -21.09
CA LYS A 229 16.94 13.76 -19.97
C LYS A 229 15.98 12.59 -19.76
N GLU A 230 16.50 11.35 -19.78
CA GLU A 230 15.75 10.12 -19.57
C GLU A 230 15.24 10.04 -18.12
N GLY A 231 14.18 9.27 -17.85
CA GLY A 231 13.62 9.05 -16.52
C GLY A 231 12.65 10.14 -16.04
N LYS A 232 12.28 11.11 -16.87
CA LYS A 232 11.26 12.12 -16.51
C LYS A 232 9.86 11.53 -16.31
N ASP A 233 9.66 10.34 -16.79
CA ASP A 233 8.47 9.50 -16.67
C ASP A 233 8.53 8.55 -15.47
N ALA A 234 9.49 8.72 -14.55
CA ALA A 234 9.61 7.86 -13.36
C ALA A 234 8.36 7.95 -12.48
N GLU A 235 7.61 6.85 -12.35
CA GLU A 235 6.38 6.79 -11.57
C GLU A 235 6.63 6.55 -10.09
N GLY A 236 7.69 5.83 -9.76
CA GLY A 236 8.05 5.47 -8.39
C GLY A 236 9.28 4.60 -8.34
N GLY A 237 9.54 4.08 -7.16
CA GLY A 237 10.70 3.22 -6.93
C GLY A 237 10.65 2.50 -5.58
N ALA A 238 11.67 1.68 -5.33
CA ALA A 238 11.82 0.95 -4.08
C ALA A 238 13.30 0.88 -3.65
N VAL A 239 13.51 0.78 -2.33
CA VAL A 239 14.82 0.53 -1.72
C VAL A 239 14.66 -0.56 -0.66
N VAL A 240 15.48 -1.61 -0.75
CA VAL A 240 15.57 -2.64 0.29
C VAL A 240 17.01 -2.68 0.81
N VAL A 241 17.17 -2.60 2.12
CA VAL A 241 18.46 -2.74 2.79
C VAL A 241 18.44 -3.99 3.63
N GLN A 242 19.30 -4.93 3.28
CA GLN A 242 19.38 -6.24 3.92
C GLN A 242 20.74 -6.46 4.58
N GLN A 243 20.76 -7.02 5.79
CA GLN A 243 21.96 -7.46 6.46
C GLN A 243 22.50 -8.74 5.80
N CYS A 244 23.67 -8.64 5.15
CA CYS A 244 24.22 -9.75 4.36
C CYS A 244 24.50 -11.04 5.15
N LYS A 245 24.76 -10.95 6.46
CA LYS A 245 25.10 -12.11 7.29
C LYS A 245 23.91 -12.87 7.84
N THR A 246 22.83 -12.14 8.15
CA THR A 246 21.65 -12.68 8.85
C THR A 246 20.43 -12.81 7.92
N GLY A 247 20.40 -12.02 6.84
CA GLY A 247 19.23 -11.93 5.96
C GLY A 247 18.18 -10.93 6.46
N GLU A 248 18.36 -10.34 7.63
CA GLU A 248 17.42 -9.37 8.21
C GLU A 248 17.21 -8.16 7.30
N ILE A 249 15.96 -7.77 7.12
CA ILE A 249 15.59 -6.55 6.40
C ILE A 249 15.67 -5.38 7.37
N LEU A 250 16.60 -4.46 7.13
CA LEU A 250 16.83 -3.29 7.96
C LEU A 250 16.03 -2.05 7.50
N ALA A 251 15.74 -1.96 6.21
CA ALA A 251 14.85 -0.97 5.63
C ALA A 251 14.19 -1.53 4.37
N CYS A 252 12.93 -1.15 4.15
CA CYS A 252 12.16 -1.54 2.98
C CYS A 252 11.22 -0.38 2.61
N ALA A 253 11.70 0.48 1.73
CA ALA A 253 11.05 1.72 1.32
C ALA A 253 10.38 1.60 -0.05
N SER A 254 9.23 2.20 -0.19
CA SER A 254 8.49 2.33 -1.45
C SER A 254 8.07 3.78 -1.64
N TYR A 255 8.18 4.31 -2.86
CA TYR A 255 7.74 5.65 -3.23
C TYR A 255 6.83 5.61 -4.48
N PRO A 256 5.74 6.41 -4.57
CA PRO A 256 5.25 7.30 -3.53
C PRO A 256 4.84 6.59 -2.25
N THR A 257 4.80 7.35 -1.15
CA THR A 257 4.37 6.89 0.17
C THR A 257 3.31 7.81 0.75
N TYR A 258 2.82 7.51 1.92
CA TYR A 258 1.81 8.28 2.62
C TYR A 258 2.09 8.28 4.13
N ASN A 259 1.44 9.16 4.88
CA ASN A 259 1.61 9.24 6.33
C ASN A 259 0.42 8.59 7.05
N LEU A 260 0.67 7.48 7.74
CA LEU A 260 -0.35 6.72 8.48
C LEU A 260 -1.10 7.54 9.54
N SER A 261 -0.45 8.56 10.11
CA SER A 261 -1.08 9.40 11.13
C SER A 261 -2.07 10.42 10.55
N THR A 262 -1.95 10.76 9.28
CA THR A 262 -2.68 11.89 8.68
C THR A 262 -3.53 11.56 7.46
N TYR A 263 -3.25 10.49 6.73
CA TYR A 263 -3.87 10.18 5.44
C TYR A 263 -5.40 10.02 5.51
N ARG A 264 -5.96 9.65 6.66
CA ARG A 264 -7.40 9.51 6.91
C ARG A 264 -8.01 10.69 7.68
N ASN A 265 -7.28 11.78 7.92
CA ASN A 265 -7.82 12.93 8.66
C ASN A 265 -9.01 13.57 7.94
N THR A 266 -9.08 13.44 6.62
CA THR A 266 -10.23 13.85 5.81
C THR A 266 -10.55 12.76 4.77
N VAL A 267 -11.83 12.59 4.45
CA VAL A 267 -12.26 11.70 3.36
C VAL A 267 -11.67 12.16 2.02
N ALA A 268 -11.60 13.47 1.79
CA ALA A 268 -11.00 14.05 0.60
C ALA A 268 -9.52 13.66 0.46
N GLY A 269 -8.74 13.76 1.54
CA GLY A 269 -7.32 13.39 1.52
C GLY A 269 -7.08 11.89 1.25
N TYR A 270 -7.93 11.02 1.78
CA TYR A 270 -7.88 9.59 1.48
C TYR A 270 -8.21 9.31 -0.01
N ASN A 271 -9.27 9.93 -0.53
CA ASN A 271 -9.68 9.75 -1.92
C ASN A 271 -8.62 10.30 -2.89
N GLU A 272 -7.98 11.42 -2.57
CA GLU A 272 -6.88 11.98 -3.36
C GLU A 272 -5.72 10.97 -3.50
N LEU A 273 -5.34 10.29 -2.41
CA LEU A 273 -4.30 9.24 -2.47
C LEU A 273 -4.78 7.99 -3.23
N LEU A 274 -6.06 7.65 -3.13
CA LEU A 274 -6.63 6.50 -3.83
C LEU A 274 -6.70 6.72 -5.35
N GLU A 275 -6.98 7.95 -5.77
CA GLU A 275 -7.09 8.36 -7.17
C GLU A 275 -5.75 8.77 -7.79
N ASP A 276 -4.68 8.87 -6.99
CA ASP A 276 -3.34 9.24 -7.47
C ASP A 276 -2.83 8.19 -8.46
N PRO A 277 -2.54 8.58 -9.72
CA PRO A 277 -2.04 7.66 -10.75
C PRO A 277 -0.71 6.99 -10.39
N TYR A 278 0.06 7.58 -9.48
CA TYR A 278 1.30 6.99 -8.98
C TYR A 278 1.11 5.96 -7.88
N ARG A 279 -0.14 5.66 -7.48
CA ARG A 279 -0.52 4.57 -6.57
C ARG A 279 0.28 4.56 -5.26
N PRO A 280 0.10 5.55 -4.36
CA PRO A 280 0.87 5.65 -3.11
C PRO A 280 0.69 4.47 -2.16
N PHE A 281 -0.46 3.78 -2.18
CA PHE A 281 -0.70 2.60 -1.34
C PHE A 281 0.00 1.32 -1.81
N PHE A 282 0.55 1.31 -3.03
CA PHE A 282 1.17 0.13 -3.61
C PHE A 282 2.61 -0.05 -3.12
N ASN A 283 2.88 -1.11 -2.36
CA ASN A 283 4.22 -1.44 -1.87
C ASN A 283 5.10 -2.01 -2.99
N ARG A 284 5.83 -1.13 -3.66
CA ARG A 284 6.70 -1.49 -4.80
C ARG A 284 7.87 -2.37 -4.41
N ALA A 285 8.30 -2.33 -3.15
CA ALA A 285 9.45 -3.09 -2.69
C ALA A 285 9.23 -4.60 -2.70
N ILE A 286 7.99 -5.04 -2.48
CA ILE A 286 7.64 -6.46 -2.34
C ILE A 286 6.54 -6.93 -3.32
N LEU A 287 5.81 -6.02 -3.96
CA LEU A 287 4.70 -6.36 -4.86
C LEU A 287 4.96 -6.02 -6.34
N ALA A 288 6.07 -5.33 -6.66
CA ALA A 288 6.34 -4.91 -8.03
C ALA A 288 7.50 -5.71 -8.64
N PRO A 289 7.24 -6.68 -9.52
CA PRO A 289 8.26 -7.38 -10.26
C PRO A 289 8.79 -6.47 -11.39
N TYR A 290 9.96 -5.89 -11.19
CA TYR A 290 10.63 -5.08 -12.22
C TYR A 290 11.60 -5.91 -13.05
N PRO A 291 11.72 -5.65 -14.38
CA PRO A 291 12.78 -6.26 -15.18
C PRO A 291 14.15 -5.84 -14.63
N PRO A 292 15.04 -6.79 -14.34
CA PRO A 292 16.32 -6.50 -13.69
C PRO A 292 17.31 -5.77 -14.59
N GLY A 293 17.18 -5.90 -15.90
CA GLY A 293 18.13 -5.34 -16.86
C GLY A 293 19.55 -5.88 -16.60
N SER A 294 20.55 -5.05 -16.87
CA SER A 294 21.98 -5.47 -16.87
C SER A 294 22.51 -5.99 -15.54
N ILE A 295 21.82 -5.83 -14.41
CA ILE A 295 22.23 -6.48 -13.16
C ILE A 295 22.06 -8.01 -13.24
N TYR A 296 21.16 -8.52 -14.08
CA TYR A 296 21.00 -9.94 -14.33
C TYR A 296 22.21 -10.60 -14.99
N LYS A 297 23.09 -9.82 -15.62
CA LYS A 297 24.34 -10.32 -16.24
C LYS A 297 25.25 -11.03 -15.23
N MET A 298 25.14 -10.75 -13.94
CA MET A 298 25.86 -11.50 -12.91
C MET A 298 25.36 -12.95 -12.83
N VAL A 299 24.05 -13.17 -12.91
CA VAL A 299 23.44 -14.51 -12.97
C VAL A 299 23.90 -15.25 -14.23
N THR A 300 23.84 -14.54 -15.37
CA THR A 300 24.30 -15.06 -16.67
C THR A 300 25.79 -15.39 -16.64
N ALA A 301 26.63 -14.57 -16.00
CA ALA A 301 28.06 -14.84 -15.89
C ALA A 301 28.37 -16.14 -15.12
N ILE A 302 27.62 -16.40 -14.04
CA ILE A 302 27.74 -17.66 -13.30
C ILE A 302 27.44 -18.86 -14.22
N ALA A 303 26.30 -18.81 -14.94
CA ALA A 303 25.93 -19.90 -15.87
C ALA A 303 26.92 -20.04 -17.01
N ILE A 304 27.49 -18.95 -17.54
CA ILE A 304 28.51 -18.98 -18.58
C ILE A 304 29.80 -19.75 -18.12
N VAL A 305 30.23 -19.50 -16.88
CA VAL A 305 31.43 -20.08 -16.32
C VAL A 305 31.18 -21.53 -15.87
N ASP A 306 30.17 -21.76 -15.06
CA ASP A 306 29.90 -23.06 -14.46
C ASP A 306 29.36 -24.08 -15.48
N ASP A 307 28.22 -23.75 -16.11
CA ASP A 307 27.54 -24.65 -17.03
C ASP A 307 28.16 -24.59 -18.44
N GLY A 308 28.43 -23.37 -18.92
CA GLY A 308 29.05 -23.14 -20.22
C GLY A 308 30.46 -23.62 -20.30
N GLY A 309 31.22 -23.61 -19.20
CA GLY A 309 32.64 -23.94 -19.15
C GLY A 309 33.48 -22.92 -19.93
N ILE A 310 33.00 -21.68 -20.09
CA ILE A 310 33.73 -20.62 -20.77
C ILE A 310 34.67 -19.98 -19.77
N ASP A 311 35.97 -20.01 -20.07
CA ASP A 311 36.99 -19.39 -19.23
C ASP A 311 36.74 -17.87 -19.10
N PRO A 312 36.78 -17.26 -17.89
CA PRO A 312 36.60 -15.80 -17.71
C PRO A 312 37.55 -14.93 -18.55
N GLY A 313 38.72 -15.46 -18.91
CA GLY A 313 39.69 -14.80 -19.81
C GLY A 313 39.38 -14.96 -21.30
N PHE A 314 38.32 -15.71 -21.66
CA PHE A 314 37.95 -15.91 -23.05
C PHE A 314 37.56 -14.58 -23.72
N ILE A 315 38.20 -14.27 -24.83
CA ILE A 315 38.03 -13.01 -25.55
C ILE A 315 36.91 -13.13 -26.61
N ILE A 316 35.95 -12.23 -26.56
CA ILE A 316 34.95 -12.00 -27.61
C ILE A 316 35.16 -10.59 -28.16
N GLU A 317 35.11 -10.44 -29.49
CA GLU A 317 35.17 -9.17 -30.18
C GLU A 317 33.74 -8.61 -30.32
N ASP A 318 33.48 -7.49 -29.67
CA ASP A 318 32.19 -6.76 -29.79
C ASP A 318 32.14 -6.02 -31.12
N GLU A 319 31.35 -6.53 -32.05
CA GLU A 319 31.10 -5.93 -33.34
C GLU A 319 29.93 -4.93 -33.33
N GLY A 320 29.33 -4.70 -32.18
CA GLY A 320 28.23 -3.76 -31.97
C GLY A 320 26.85 -4.32 -32.28
N LEU A 321 26.65 -4.88 -33.45
CA LEU A 321 25.41 -5.50 -33.90
C LEU A 321 25.56 -7.02 -33.92
N TYR A 322 24.75 -7.74 -33.17
CA TYR A 322 24.78 -9.20 -33.12
C TYR A 322 23.98 -9.79 -34.28
N THR A 323 24.66 -10.28 -35.31
CA THR A 323 24.10 -10.67 -36.63
C THR A 323 23.91 -12.17 -36.82
N ARG A 324 24.10 -13.01 -35.77
CA ARG A 324 23.95 -14.46 -35.86
C ARG A 324 22.58 -14.89 -36.42
N PHE A 325 21.52 -14.19 -36.04
CA PHE A 325 20.15 -14.46 -36.47
C PHE A 325 19.66 -13.40 -37.45
N LYS A 326 19.05 -13.83 -38.56
CA LYS A 326 18.53 -12.90 -39.57
C LYS A 326 17.27 -12.15 -39.11
N SER A 327 16.45 -12.82 -38.30
CA SER A 327 15.16 -12.29 -37.82
C SER A 327 15.27 -11.38 -36.60
N PHE A 328 16.35 -11.49 -35.83
CA PHE A 328 16.58 -10.72 -34.62
C PHE A 328 18.06 -10.38 -34.46
N GLN A 329 18.39 -9.11 -34.60
CA GLN A 329 19.75 -8.59 -34.53
C GLN A 329 19.89 -7.52 -33.45
N PRO A 330 20.01 -7.95 -32.17
CA PRO A 330 20.15 -7.02 -31.06
C PRO A 330 21.52 -6.33 -31.09
N LYS A 331 21.59 -5.16 -30.48
CA LYS A 331 22.79 -4.32 -30.47
C LYS A 331 23.34 -4.12 -29.06
N CYS A 332 24.66 -3.96 -28.98
CA CYS A 332 25.26 -3.47 -27.76
C CYS A 332 24.78 -2.03 -27.46
N HIS A 333 24.67 -1.67 -26.19
CA HIS A 333 24.07 -0.40 -25.77
C HIS A 333 24.85 0.84 -26.26
N ILE A 334 26.17 0.71 -26.46
CA ILE A 334 27.00 1.82 -26.97
C ILE A 334 26.99 1.95 -28.50
N TRP A 335 26.52 0.90 -29.20
CA TRP A 335 26.55 0.90 -30.66
C TRP A 335 25.47 1.78 -31.28
N SER A 336 25.87 2.56 -32.27
CA SER A 336 24.96 3.27 -33.16
C SER A 336 25.51 3.30 -34.57
N LYS A 337 24.62 3.42 -35.59
CA LYS A 337 25.04 3.56 -37.01
C LYS A 337 25.91 4.80 -37.23
N ALA A 338 25.74 5.84 -36.42
CA ALA A 338 26.45 7.09 -36.57
C ALA A 338 27.91 7.02 -36.07
N THR A 339 28.13 6.26 -34.99
CA THR A 339 29.43 6.21 -34.34
C THR A 339 30.21 4.95 -34.63
N GLY A 340 29.51 3.81 -34.91
CA GLY A 340 30.11 2.47 -35.00
C GLY A 340 30.83 2.05 -33.73
N ALA A 341 30.47 2.64 -32.57
CA ALA A 341 31.15 2.40 -31.30
C ALA A 341 30.95 0.97 -30.83
N THR A 342 32.02 0.31 -30.40
CA THR A 342 32.05 -1.02 -29.83
C THR A 342 33.01 -1.08 -28.65
N HIS A 343 32.94 -2.14 -27.83
CA HIS A 343 33.91 -2.36 -26.75
C HIS A 343 35.18 -3.07 -27.26
N GLY A 344 35.21 -3.52 -28.54
CA GLY A 344 36.33 -4.24 -29.10
C GLY A 344 36.51 -5.63 -28.50
N LYS A 345 37.77 -6.06 -28.33
CA LYS A 345 38.12 -7.36 -27.76
C LYS A 345 38.10 -7.30 -26.25
N ILE A 346 37.19 -8.00 -25.63
CA ILE A 346 37.00 -7.98 -24.17
C ILE A 346 36.79 -9.42 -23.64
N ASN A 347 37.16 -9.61 -22.38
CA ASN A 347 36.88 -10.81 -21.60
C ASN A 347 35.61 -10.62 -20.73
N LEU A 348 35.24 -11.66 -19.96
CA LEU A 348 34.04 -11.64 -19.11
C LEU A 348 34.07 -10.53 -18.05
N MET A 349 35.21 -10.28 -17.40
CA MET A 349 35.34 -9.24 -16.36
C MET A 349 35.14 -7.84 -16.96
N GLU A 350 35.74 -7.60 -18.12
CA GLU A 350 35.56 -6.34 -18.85
C GLU A 350 34.13 -6.20 -19.37
N ALA A 351 33.51 -7.30 -19.82
CA ALA A 351 32.13 -7.31 -20.27
C ALA A 351 31.13 -6.96 -19.15
N ILE A 352 31.38 -7.43 -17.90
CA ILE A 352 30.60 -7.03 -16.72
C ILE A 352 30.84 -5.53 -16.42
N ALA A 353 32.11 -5.12 -16.36
CA ALA A 353 32.49 -3.74 -16.03
C ALA A 353 31.90 -2.70 -17.00
N TYR A 354 31.90 -3.02 -18.29
CA TYR A 354 31.35 -2.15 -19.35
C TYR A 354 29.90 -2.41 -19.67
N SER A 355 29.29 -3.42 -19.02
CA SER A 355 27.91 -3.87 -19.29
C SER A 355 27.69 -4.25 -20.76
N CYS A 356 28.66 -4.89 -21.41
CA CYS A 356 28.62 -5.18 -22.84
C CYS A 356 27.54 -6.23 -23.17
N ASN A 357 26.47 -5.84 -23.88
CA ASN A 357 25.43 -6.78 -24.29
C ASN A 357 25.94 -7.81 -25.29
N TYR A 358 26.80 -7.38 -26.24
CA TYR A 358 27.30 -8.28 -27.29
C TYR A 358 28.05 -9.49 -26.73
N TYR A 359 28.92 -9.28 -25.72
CA TYR A 359 29.60 -10.37 -25.04
C TYR A 359 28.61 -11.40 -24.48
N PHE A 360 27.59 -10.92 -23.78
CA PHE A 360 26.58 -11.77 -23.17
C PHE A 360 25.67 -12.44 -24.20
N PHE A 361 25.38 -11.80 -25.35
CA PHE A 361 24.69 -12.48 -26.43
C PHE A 361 25.50 -13.68 -26.97
N GLU A 362 26.79 -13.52 -27.25
CA GLU A 362 27.62 -14.58 -27.84
C GLU A 362 27.93 -15.65 -26.80
N ALA A 363 28.46 -15.31 -25.63
CA ALA A 363 28.80 -16.28 -24.60
C ALA A 363 27.56 -17.02 -24.07
N GLY A 364 26.47 -16.27 -23.87
CA GLY A 364 25.19 -16.81 -23.45
C GLY A 364 24.58 -17.75 -24.49
N TRP A 365 24.63 -17.38 -25.76
CA TRP A 365 24.19 -18.27 -26.84
C TRP A 365 25.02 -19.55 -26.93
N GLN A 366 26.33 -19.45 -26.81
CA GLN A 366 27.21 -20.65 -26.80
C GLN A 366 26.85 -21.58 -25.66
N THR A 367 26.64 -21.03 -24.46
CA THR A 367 26.23 -21.78 -23.25
C THR A 367 24.87 -22.44 -23.48
N TYR A 368 23.85 -21.69 -23.87
CA TYR A 368 22.51 -22.23 -24.14
C TYR A 368 22.48 -23.33 -25.18
N ASN A 369 23.19 -23.13 -26.30
CA ASN A 369 23.25 -24.09 -27.41
C ASN A 369 23.90 -25.44 -27.02
N LYS A 370 24.76 -25.44 -26.02
CA LYS A 370 25.37 -26.67 -25.48
C LYS A 370 24.33 -27.58 -24.82
N PHE A 371 23.30 -27.00 -24.17
CA PHE A 371 22.26 -27.74 -23.47
C PHE A 371 20.92 -27.78 -24.21
N ARG A 372 20.87 -27.24 -25.41
CA ARG A 372 19.62 -27.13 -26.20
C ARG A 372 18.99 -28.51 -26.50
N ALA A 373 19.81 -29.50 -26.77
CA ALA A 373 19.33 -30.84 -27.06
C ALA A 373 18.71 -31.55 -25.84
N GLU A 374 19.07 -31.14 -24.66
CA GLU A 374 18.58 -31.63 -23.37
C GLU A 374 17.35 -30.86 -22.87
N ALA A 375 16.94 -29.84 -23.62
CA ALA A 375 15.87 -28.90 -23.23
C ALA A 375 16.09 -28.20 -21.86
N VAL A 376 17.36 -28.03 -21.46
CA VAL A 376 17.74 -27.33 -20.22
C VAL A 376 18.10 -25.90 -20.54
N ASN A 377 17.55 -24.95 -19.72
CA ASN A 377 17.96 -23.56 -19.75
C ASN A 377 18.94 -23.30 -18.58
N PRO A 378 20.23 -23.19 -18.82
CA PRO A 378 21.24 -23.04 -17.77
C PRO A 378 21.04 -21.73 -16.98
N PHE A 379 20.54 -20.67 -17.62
CA PHE A 379 20.29 -19.39 -16.97
C PHE A 379 19.13 -19.49 -15.98
N ASP A 380 18.05 -20.19 -16.34
CA ASP A 380 16.93 -20.46 -15.42
C ASP A 380 17.37 -21.36 -14.25
N THR A 381 18.22 -22.33 -14.51
CA THR A 381 18.78 -23.22 -13.48
C THR A 381 19.56 -22.44 -12.42
N VAL A 382 20.46 -21.54 -12.85
CA VAL A 382 21.23 -20.68 -11.94
C VAL A 382 20.33 -19.67 -11.24
N ALA A 383 19.41 -19.04 -11.97
CA ALA A 383 18.46 -18.09 -11.38
C ALA A 383 17.65 -18.73 -10.25
N LYS A 384 17.12 -19.93 -10.50
CA LYS A 384 16.38 -20.70 -9.49
C LYS A 384 17.26 -21.07 -8.29
N ALA A 385 18.49 -21.50 -8.52
CA ALA A 385 19.43 -21.82 -7.45
C ALA A 385 19.78 -20.60 -6.57
N LEU A 386 19.70 -19.39 -7.12
CA LEU A 386 19.88 -18.13 -6.42
C LEU A 386 18.58 -17.62 -5.77
N GLY A 387 17.46 -18.35 -5.88
CA GLY A 387 16.16 -17.97 -5.30
C GLY A 387 15.34 -16.99 -6.13
N LEU A 388 15.76 -16.64 -7.35
CA LEU A 388 14.98 -15.78 -8.23
C LEU A 388 13.70 -16.48 -8.68
N GLY A 389 12.57 -15.76 -8.67
CA GLY A 389 11.25 -16.31 -9.01
C GLY A 389 10.67 -17.26 -7.96
N GLU A 390 11.25 -17.31 -6.77
CA GLU A 390 10.72 -18.06 -5.63
C GLU A 390 10.35 -17.08 -4.51
N PRO A 391 9.39 -17.42 -3.62
CA PRO A 391 9.10 -16.60 -2.44
C PRO A 391 10.36 -16.43 -1.58
N THR A 392 10.57 -15.20 -1.08
CA THR A 392 11.73 -14.89 -0.25
C THR A 392 11.57 -15.36 1.20
N GLY A 393 10.32 -15.59 1.63
CA GLY A 393 9.97 -15.95 2.99
C GLY A 393 9.81 -14.73 3.90
N VAL A 394 9.72 -13.52 3.35
CA VAL A 394 9.30 -12.36 4.12
C VAL A 394 7.86 -12.57 4.61
N GLU A 395 7.57 -12.19 5.85
CA GLU A 395 6.27 -12.45 6.49
C GLU A 395 5.13 -11.52 5.99
N LEU A 396 5.38 -10.76 4.93
CA LEU A 396 4.38 -9.94 4.26
C LEU A 396 3.97 -10.58 2.94
N PRO A 397 2.76 -10.31 2.43
CA PRO A 397 2.38 -10.72 1.08
C PRO A 397 3.39 -10.18 0.06
N GLU A 398 3.97 -11.07 -0.74
CA GLU A 398 4.99 -10.75 -1.73
C GLU A 398 4.64 -11.28 -3.13
N GLU A 399 5.18 -10.61 -4.16
CA GLU A 399 5.15 -11.08 -5.54
C GLU A 399 6.49 -11.74 -5.89
N ARG A 400 6.45 -13.01 -6.25
CA ARG A 400 7.67 -13.83 -6.48
C ARG A 400 8.50 -13.42 -7.70
N GLY A 401 7.95 -12.62 -8.59
CA GLY A 401 8.57 -12.35 -9.89
C GLY A 401 8.57 -13.56 -10.83
N THR A 402 9.06 -13.34 -12.06
CA THR A 402 9.02 -14.34 -13.14
C THR A 402 10.42 -14.60 -13.69
N ARG A 403 10.80 -15.87 -13.81
CA ARG A 403 12.06 -16.26 -14.47
C ARG A 403 11.89 -16.34 -15.99
N ALA A 404 12.95 -16.03 -16.73
CA ALA A 404 12.96 -16.11 -18.18
C ALA A 404 13.16 -17.57 -18.66
N ASN A 405 12.07 -18.31 -18.79
CA ASN A 405 12.04 -19.67 -19.30
C ASN A 405 10.79 -19.96 -20.15
N ALA A 406 10.75 -21.10 -20.80
CA ALA A 406 9.67 -21.48 -21.70
C ALA A 406 8.32 -21.67 -20.98
N GLU A 407 8.34 -22.21 -19.76
CA GLU A 407 7.13 -22.48 -18.97
C GLU A 407 6.46 -21.18 -18.51
N GLU A 408 7.23 -20.28 -17.91
CA GLU A 408 6.72 -18.98 -17.45
C GLU A 408 6.25 -18.10 -18.63
N LYS A 409 6.94 -18.17 -19.77
CA LYS A 409 6.51 -17.45 -20.96
C LYS A 409 5.18 -18.02 -21.49
N ALA A 410 5.04 -19.34 -21.56
CA ALA A 410 3.81 -19.99 -22.00
C ALA A 410 2.62 -19.74 -21.06
N ALA A 411 2.87 -19.47 -19.77
CA ALA A 411 1.85 -19.12 -18.81
C ALA A 411 1.34 -17.67 -18.97
N GLN A 412 2.14 -16.77 -19.57
CA GLN A 412 1.82 -15.34 -19.71
C GLN A 412 1.30 -14.95 -21.10
N PHE A 413 1.63 -15.73 -22.13
CA PHE A 413 1.31 -15.41 -23.52
C PHE A 413 0.52 -16.54 -24.18
N GLU A 414 -0.19 -16.24 -25.25
CA GLU A 414 -0.97 -17.20 -26.04
C GLU A 414 -0.46 -17.27 -27.48
N GLY A 415 -0.80 -18.39 -28.16
CA GLY A 415 -0.48 -18.60 -29.57
C GLY A 415 1.02 -18.63 -29.85
N ASP A 416 1.44 -17.98 -30.92
CA ASP A 416 2.86 -17.95 -31.34
C ASP A 416 3.75 -17.18 -30.33
N GLU A 417 3.20 -16.27 -29.56
CA GLU A 417 3.93 -15.48 -28.58
C GLU A 417 4.33 -16.33 -27.35
N ALA A 418 3.61 -17.42 -27.07
CA ALA A 418 3.92 -18.37 -25.99
C ALA A 418 5.17 -19.22 -26.26
N GLY A 419 5.62 -19.29 -27.53
CA GLY A 419 6.79 -20.06 -27.93
C GLY A 419 8.10 -19.48 -27.39
N TRP A 420 9.03 -20.38 -27.03
CA TRP A 420 10.39 -19.98 -26.63
C TRP A 420 11.33 -20.01 -27.84
N TYR A 421 11.86 -18.88 -28.22
CA TYR A 421 12.67 -18.69 -29.41
C TYR A 421 14.11 -18.30 -29.07
N ASP A 422 15.01 -18.42 -30.04
CA ASP A 422 16.41 -18.02 -29.91
C ASP A 422 16.56 -16.51 -29.51
N ALA A 423 15.63 -15.69 -29.94
CA ALA A 423 15.57 -14.30 -29.55
C ALA A 423 15.31 -14.09 -28.05
N ASP A 424 14.47 -14.95 -27.44
CA ASP A 424 14.19 -14.89 -26.01
C ASP A 424 15.43 -15.17 -25.18
N VAL A 425 16.26 -16.12 -25.64
CA VAL A 425 17.54 -16.40 -24.98
C VAL A 425 18.43 -15.16 -24.95
N LEU A 426 18.55 -14.45 -26.09
CA LEU A 426 19.37 -13.24 -26.17
C LEU A 426 18.84 -12.11 -25.28
N GLN A 427 17.53 -12.03 -25.10
CA GLN A 427 16.94 -11.06 -24.18
C GLN A 427 17.19 -11.49 -22.72
N ALA A 428 16.93 -12.76 -22.40
CA ALA A 428 17.08 -13.31 -21.06
C ALA A 428 18.50 -13.15 -20.48
N VAL A 429 19.55 -13.32 -21.31
CA VAL A 429 20.94 -13.22 -20.84
C VAL A 429 21.40 -11.82 -20.47
N ILE A 430 20.62 -10.81 -20.78
CA ILE A 430 20.93 -9.41 -20.42
C ILE A 430 19.92 -8.80 -19.42
N GLY A 431 18.87 -9.57 -19.06
CA GLY A 431 17.84 -9.21 -18.08
C GLY A 431 16.66 -8.45 -18.64
#